data_a7129adc0149c6ab786278a5c48019c4
#
_entry.id   a7129adc0149c6ab786278a5c48019c4
#
_cell.length_a   1.000
_cell.length_b   1.000
_cell.length_c   1.000
_cell.angle_alpha   90.00
_cell.angle_beta   90.00
_cell.angle_gamma   90.00
#
_symmetry.space_group_name_H-M   'P 1'
#
loop_
_entity.id
_entity.type
_entity.pdbx_description
1 polymer ?
#
loop_
_entity_poly.entity_id
_entity_poly.type
_entity_poly.pdbx_seq_one_letter_code
_entity_poly.pdbx_strand_id
1 'polypeptide(L)'
;ASCGCTTPRYDTRPLAPGDTALITVAYDSQGRPGRFAKSVFINANTTPPRSVLIIKGVVVGAPQTIARRFPVDFGPLKMAHSSVILGQVMRRHVKSVFTNGYNGSTDTISPTVAYAPKWLEVTPTPRDVPPGERLSLSFYVNGDRVPLYGANLDSVVIVPDSRHPEIRHTLEISVDVHEDFSKVEPRALARAPQAAVDSELINITCDGDGHAVLRLSNRGKGEPLLIRRVYTLSPALEVSVPKSGKVKKGRTADIYISMVREALPSDGRPLDARVFVITNDPVTPVITVRVTAACP
;
A
#
# COMPACT_ATOMS: atom_id res chain seq x y z
N ALA A 1 33.14 -2.81 25.07
CA ALA A 1 31.77 -2.41 24.73
C ALA A 1 31.01 -3.55 24.08
N SER A 2 29.68 -3.52 24.09
CA SER A 2 28.82 -4.58 23.54
C SER A 2 28.71 -4.56 22.00
N CYS A 3 29.17 -3.51 21.31
CA CYS A 3 29.23 -3.39 19.85
C CYS A 3 30.34 -2.44 19.39
N GLY A 4 30.76 -2.54 18.14
CA GLY A 4 31.72 -1.62 17.52
C GLY A 4 31.19 -0.17 17.35
N CYS A 5 29.89 0.06 17.57
CA CYS A 5 29.26 1.38 17.55
C CYS A 5 29.46 2.17 18.85
N THR A 6 30.11 1.58 19.87
CA THR A 6 30.36 2.18 21.17
C THR A 6 31.84 2.06 21.49
N THR A 7 32.52 3.20 21.53
CA THR A 7 33.98 3.26 21.71
C THR A 7 34.31 3.90 23.05
N PRO A 8 34.77 3.12 24.05
CA PRO A 8 35.31 3.67 25.30
C PRO A 8 36.74 4.14 25.11
N ARG A 9 37.08 5.25 25.77
CA ARG A 9 38.46 5.75 25.94
C ARG A 9 38.72 5.94 27.41
N TYR A 10 39.86 5.52 27.91
CA TYR A 10 40.29 5.60 29.29
C TYR A 10 41.78 5.66 29.40
N ASP A 11 42.30 6.15 30.54
CA ASP A 11 43.72 6.10 30.85
C ASP A 11 44.09 4.70 31.34
N THR A 12 45.17 4.18 30.82
CA THR A 12 45.68 2.84 31.17
C THR A 12 46.72 2.83 32.31
N ARG A 13 47.05 4.02 32.85
CA ARG A 13 48.00 4.10 33.99
C ARG A 13 47.39 3.48 35.26
N PRO A 14 48.18 2.80 36.09
CA PRO A 14 47.71 2.36 37.39
C PRO A 14 47.23 3.52 38.24
N LEU A 15 46.08 3.34 38.93
CA LEU A 15 45.51 4.30 39.85
C LEU A 15 46.00 3.99 41.26
N ALA A 16 46.49 5.02 41.99
CA ALA A 16 46.80 4.89 43.39
C ALA A 16 45.52 4.87 44.27
N PRO A 17 45.57 4.34 45.49
CA PRO A 17 44.44 4.41 46.40
C PRO A 17 43.94 5.84 46.61
N GLY A 18 42.65 6.07 46.33
CA GLY A 18 42.01 7.38 46.37
C GLY A 18 41.99 8.16 45.04
N ASP A 19 42.68 7.67 44.01
CA ASP A 19 42.64 8.28 42.69
C ASP A 19 41.37 7.96 41.93
N THR A 20 41.07 8.80 40.94
CA THR A 20 39.91 8.66 40.03
C THR A 20 40.38 8.59 38.58
N ALA A 21 39.66 7.83 37.78
CA ALA A 21 39.85 7.77 36.33
C ALA A 21 38.59 8.18 35.59
N LEU A 22 38.79 8.87 34.46
CA LEU A 22 37.71 9.22 33.57
C LEU A 22 37.60 8.19 32.46
N ILE A 23 36.39 7.68 32.22
CA ILE A 23 36.05 6.84 31.07
C ILE A 23 35.11 7.65 30.18
N THR A 24 35.61 8.03 29.00
CA THR A 24 34.80 8.69 27.98
C THR A 24 34.22 7.63 27.04
N VAL A 25 32.91 7.66 26.83
CA VAL A 25 32.23 6.72 25.95
C VAL A 25 31.58 7.48 24.81
N ALA A 26 31.96 7.17 23.58
CA ALA A 26 31.34 7.69 22.35
C ALA A 26 30.42 6.65 21.76
N TYR A 27 29.22 7.07 21.37
CA TYR A 27 28.26 6.26 20.64
C TYR A 27 28.06 6.82 19.24
N ASP A 28 28.37 6.01 18.20
CA ASP A 28 28.08 6.35 16.81
C ASP A 28 26.61 6.11 16.52
N SER A 29 25.86 7.21 16.36
CA SER A 29 24.42 7.23 16.11
C SER A 29 24.06 7.18 14.63
N GLN A 30 25.03 7.25 13.71
CA GLN A 30 24.78 7.31 12.28
C GLN A 30 24.05 6.06 11.77
N GLY A 31 22.90 6.24 11.16
CA GLY A 31 22.07 5.13 10.67
C GLY A 31 21.40 4.27 11.75
N ARG A 32 21.38 4.72 13.02
CA ARG A 32 20.84 3.98 14.17
C ARG A 32 19.83 4.78 14.96
N PRO A 33 18.68 5.16 14.33
CA PRO A 33 17.64 5.91 15.02
C PRO A 33 16.91 5.05 16.04
N GLY A 34 16.25 5.73 16.99
CA GLY A 34 15.45 5.09 18.02
C GLY A 34 16.21 4.94 19.34
N ARG A 35 15.60 4.21 20.26
CA ARG A 35 16.18 3.96 21.57
C ARG A 35 17.38 3.03 21.49
N PHE A 36 18.40 3.33 22.27
CA PHE A 36 19.54 2.43 22.44
C PHE A 36 19.87 2.21 23.91
N ALA A 37 20.39 1.02 24.18
CA ALA A 37 21.05 0.67 25.44
C ALA A 37 22.32 -0.10 25.09
N LYS A 38 23.48 0.38 25.56
CA LYS A 38 24.79 -0.23 25.29
C LYS A 38 25.53 -0.45 26.58
N SER A 39 26.16 -1.62 26.70
CA SER A 39 26.95 -1.99 27.87
C SER A 39 28.44 -1.76 27.62
N VAL A 40 29.09 -1.10 28.56
CA VAL A 40 30.54 -0.96 28.65
C VAL A 40 31.01 -1.78 29.84
N PHE A 41 31.90 -2.72 29.60
CA PHE A 41 32.45 -3.59 30.62
C PHE A 41 33.77 -2.97 31.14
N ILE A 42 33.86 -2.77 32.43
CA ILE A 42 35.04 -2.26 33.11
C ILE A 42 35.62 -3.45 33.90
N ASN A 43 36.85 -3.86 33.57
CA ASN A 43 37.59 -4.89 34.30
C ASN A 43 38.71 -4.20 35.05
N ALA A 44 38.81 -4.45 36.34
CA ALA A 44 39.82 -3.89 37.21
C ALA A 44 40.23 -4.90 38.30
N ASN A 45 41.30 -4.62 39.01
CA ASN A 45 41.75 -5.43 40.14
C ASN A 45 40.97 -5.12 41.46
N THR A 46 39.69 -4.88 41.32
CA THR A 46 38.74 -4.53 42.43
C THR A 46 37.84 -5.72 42.77
N THR A 47 37.11 -5.60 43.90
CA THR A 47 36.06 -6.57 44.23
C THR A 47 34.70 -5.88 44.13
N PRO A 48 33.82 -6.26 43.19
CA PRO A 48 34.00 -7.28 42.15
C PRO A 48 34.97 -6.83 41.04
N PRO A 49 35.64 -7.78 40.33
CA PRO A 49 36.63 -7.46 39.33
C PRO A 49 36.04 -6.93 38.01
N ARG A 50 34.73 -6.99 37.87
CA ARG A 50 34.01 -6.55 36.68
C ARG A 50 32.81 -5.69 37.08
N SER A 51 32.74 -4.50 36.48
CA SER A 51 31.58 -3.60 36.56
C SER A 51 30.98 -3.38 35.18
N VAL A 52 29.68 -3.11 35.13
CA VAL A 52 28.96 -2.85 33.86
C VAL A 52 28.35 -1.46 33.93
N LEU A 53 28.76 -0.61 33.00
CA LEU A 53 28.13 0.69 32.77
C LEU A 53 27.16 0.54 31.59
N ILE A 54 25.91 0.97 31.76
CA ILE A 54 24.90 0.99 30.70
C ILE A 54 24.63 2.42 30.30
N ILE A 55 24.91 2.76 29.04
CA ILE A 55 24.53 4.03 28.43
C ILE A 55 23.21 3.81 27.68
N LYS A 56 22.25 4.74 27.89
CA LYS A 56 20.95 4.70 27.24
C LYS A 56 20.66 6.06 26.63
N GLY A 57 19.92 6.07 25.54
CA GLY A 57 19.50 7.31 24.89
C GLY A 57 18.52 7.05 23.75
N VAL A 58 18.12 8.14 23.13
CA VAL A 58 17.29 8.13 21.91
C VAL A 58 18.01 8.94 20.85
N VAL A 59 18.16 8.36 19.66
CA VAL A 59 18.68 9.07 18.49
C VAL A 59 17.50 9.70 17.77
N VAL A 60 17.40 11.03 17.86
CA VAL A 60 16.38 11.84 17.18
C VAL A 60 17.03 12.56 16.01
N GLY A 61 16.30 12.67 14.93
CA GLY A 61 16.78 13.26 13.69
C GLY A 61 16.92 12.22 12.59
N ALA A 62 16.86 12.67 11.34
CA ALA A 62 16.87 11.82 10.17
C ALA A 62 18.27 11.75 9.54
N PRO A 63 19.12 10.78 9.91
CA PRO A 63 20.27 10.46 9.07
C PRO A 63 19.80 10.19 7.65
N GLN A 64 20.67 10.38 6.67
CA GLN A 64 20.31 10.17 5.25
C GLN A 64 19.61 8.83 4.98
N THR A 65 19.96 7.78 5.74
CA THR A 65 19.30 6.46 5.70
C THR A 65 17.84 6.49 6.14
N ILE A 66 17.47 7.32 7.12
CA ILE A 66 16.08 7.48 7.56
C ILE A 66 15.30 8.29 6.53
N ALA A 67 15.85 9.39 6.02
CA ALA A 67 15.22 10.19 4.98
C ALA A 67 14.93 9.37 3.70
N ARG A 68 15.83 8.45 3.35
CA ARG A 68 15.60 7.49 2.25
C ARG A 68 14.49 6.49 2.56
N ARG A 69 14.35 6.04 3.81
CA ARG A 69 13.38 5.02 4.21
C ARG A 69 11.99 5.60 4.44
N PHE A 70 11.90 6.85 4.85
CA PHE A 70 10.68 7.56 5.16
C PHE A 70 10.66 8.92 4.44
N PRO A 71 10.60 8.89 3.08
CA PRO A 71 10.73 10.09 2.26
C PRO A 71 9.49 11.00 2.27
N VAL A 72 8.35 10.48 2.73
CA VAL A 72 7.08 11.21 2.71
C VAL A 72 6.89 11.98 4.00
N ASP A 73 6.72 13.28 3.87
CA ASP A 73 6.61 14.21 5.00
C ASP A 73 5.16 14.43 5.43
N PHE A 74 4.81 13.94 6.62
CA PHE A 74 3.55 14.22 7.32
C PHE A 74 3.81 15.06 8.58
N GLY A 75 4.65 16.09 8.47
CA GLY A 75 5.05 16.91 9.60
C GLY A 75 5.94 16.13 10.57
N PRO A 76 5.54 15.96 11.84
CA PRO A 76 6.31 15.19 12.82
C PRO A 76 6.42 13.71 12.47
N LEU A 77 5.43 13.15 11.75
CA LEU A 77 5.42 11.78 11.27
C LEU A 77 5.97 11.71 9.84
N LYS A 78 7.02 10.93 9.64
CA LYS A 78 7.59 10.63 8.32
C LYS A 78 7.13 9.26 7.88
N MET A 79 6.59 9.13 6.65
CA MET A 79 6.03 7.88 6.14
C MET A 79 6.92 7.25 5.08
N ALA A 80 6.88 5.93 4.99
CA ALA A 80 7.60 5.18 3.95
C ALA A 80 7.02 5.41 2.55
N HIS A 81 5.70 5.59 2.46
CA HIS A 81 4.97 5.73 1.21
C HIS A 81 3.83 6.74 1.34
N SER A 82 3.49 7.41 0.25
CA SER A 82 2.30 8.29 0.12
C SER A 82 1.04 7.51 -0.30
N SER A 83 1.20 6.25 -0.68
CA SER A 83 0.11 5.36 -1.07
C SER A 83 0.30 3.96 -0.49
N VAL A 84 -0.80 3.23 -0.30
CA VAL A 84 -0.79 1.84 0.15
C VAL A 84 -1.58 0.98 -0.82
N ILE A 85 -0.88 0.06 -1.46
CA ILE A 85 -1.48 -0.93 -2.34
C ILE A 85 -1.86 -2.14 -1.47
N LEU A 86 -3.16 -2.28 -1.18
CA LEU A 86 -3.67 -3.42 -0.42
C LEU A 86 -3.61 -4.73 -1.24
N GLY A 87 -3.44 -4.60 -2.57
CA GLY A 87 -3.34 -5.70 -3.50
C GLY A 87 -4.66 -6.44 -3.71
N GLN A 88 -4.60 -7.67 -4.18
CA GLN A 88 -5.77 -8.47 -4.46
C GLN A 88 -6.40 -9.03 -3.18
N VAL A 89 -7.73 -8.90 -3.08
CA VAL A 89 -8.54 -9.46 -1.99
C VAL A 89 -9.73 -10.19 -2.61
N MET A 90 -9.96 -11.43 -2.18
CA MET A 90 -11.13 -12.19 -2.63
C MET A 90 -12.36 -11.83 -1.81
N ARG A 91 -13.56 -11.89 -2.40
CA ARG A 91 -14.82 -11.91 -1.65
C ARG A 91 -14.79 -13.01 -0.59
N ARG A 92 -15.41 -12.78 0.56
CA ARG A 92 -15.41 -13.66 1.75
C ARG A 92 -14.05 -13.87 2.40
N HIS A 93 -13.03 -13.12 2.01
CA HIS A 93 -11.72 -13.13 2.63
C HIS A 93 -11.40 -11.78 3.25
N VAL A 94 -10.50 -11.84 4.24
CA VAL A 94 -9.93 -10.66 4.87
C VAL A 94 -8.43 -10.64 4.61
N LYS A 95 -7.87 -9.44 4.54
CA LYS A 95 -6.44 -9.25 4.32
C LYS A 95 -5.93 -8.12 5.19
N SER A 96 -4.73 -8.30 5.73
CA SER A 96 -4.01 -7.25 6.44
C SER A 96 -2.76 -6.86 5.68
N VAL A 97 -2.54 -5.55 5.58
CA VAL A 97 -1.33 -4.94 5.01
C VAL A 97 -0.86 -3.87 6.00
N PHE A 98 0.42 -3.59 6.03
CA PHE A 98 0.96 -2.54 6.90
C PHE A 98 1.97 -1.67 6.16
N THR A 99 2.05 -0.42 6.57
CA THR A 99 3.13 0.49 6.22
C THR A 99 3.74 1.09 7.48
N ASN A 100 4.96 1.58 7.36
CA ASN A 100 5.68 2.11 8.51
C ASN A 100 5.82 3.62 8.43
N GLY A 101 5.79 4.25 9.60
CA GLY A 101 6.16 5.63 9.84
C GLY A 101 7.27 5.75 10.88
N TYR A 102 7.77 6.96 11.04
CA TYR A 102 8.84 7.33 11.95
C TYR A 102 8.56 8.70 12.56
N ASN A 103 8.62 8.81 13.87
CA ASN A 103 8.54 10.10 14.53
C ASN A 103 9.87 10.84 14.40
N GLY A 104 9.93 11.84 13.54
CA GLY A 104 11.11 12.68 13.31
C GLY A 104 11.17 13.92 14.18
N SER A 105 10.20 14.13 15.10
CA SER A 105 10.17 15.27 16.01
C SER A 105 10.90 15.00 17.32
N THR A 106 10.97 16.03 18.16
CA THR A 106 11.54 15.95 19.52
C THR A 106 10.52 15.54 20.58
N ASP A 107 9.22 15.51 20.22
CA ASP A 107 8.12 15.20 21.13
C ASP A 107 7.52 13.84 20.85
N THR A 108 6.88 13.24 21.86
CA THR A 108 6.01 12.08 21.64
C THR A 108 4.76 12.52 20.88
N ILE A 109 4.43 11.83 19.80
CA ILE A 109 3.23 12.07 18.99
C ILE A 109 2.22 10.94 19.16
N SER A 110 0.92 11.26 18.99
CA SER A 110 -0.18 10.29 19.06
C SER A 110 -0.96 10.30 17.75
N PRO A 111 -0.48 9.56 16.72
CA PRO A 111 -1.13 9.52 15.41
C PRO A 111 -2.53 8.92 15.47
N THR A 112 -3.48 9.53 14.76
CA THR A 112 -4.86 9.06 14.65
C THR A 112 -5.34 9.05 13.21
N VAL A 113 -6.44 8.32 12.97
CA VAL A 113 -7.10 8.24 11.67
C VAL A 113 -8.34 9.12 11.71
N ALA A 114 -8.33 10.21 10.95
CA ALA A 114 -9.47 11.14 10.86
C ALA A 114 -10.54 10.64 9.87
N TYR A 115 -10.14 9.90 8.85
CA TYR A 115 -11.04 9.29 7.87
C TYR A 115 -10.46 7.98 7.33
N ALA A 116 -11.31 6.99 7.19
CA ALA A 116 -11.08 5.78 6.41
C ALA A 116 -12.41 5.35 5.76
N PRO A 117 -12.37 4.71 4.58
CA PRO A 117 -13.56 4.15 3.98
C PRO A 117 -14.21 3.10 4.89
N LYS A 118 -15.53 2.96 4.88
CA LYS A 118 -16.28 2.03 5.75
C LYS A 118 -15.89 0.55 5.60
N TRP A 119 -15.23 0.21 4.51
CA TRP A 119 -14.75 -1.14 4.20
C TRP A 119 -13.32 -1.42 4.68
N LEU A 120 -12.64 -0.39 5.22
CA LEU A 120 -11.25 -0.45 5.64
C LEU A 120 -11.13 -0.04 7.11
N GLU A 121 -10.47 -0.86 7.90
CA GLU A 121 -10.05 -0.52 9.25
C GLU A 121 -8.56 -0.20 9.25
N VAL A 122 -8.19 0.92 9.89
CA VAL A 122 -6.79 1.37 9.96
C VAL A 122 -6.42 1.65 11.40
N THR A 123 -5.35 1.04 11.87
CA THR A 123 -4.90 1.11 13.26
C THR A 123 -3.42 1.51 13.34
N PRO A 124 -3.10 2.67 13.96
CA PRO A 124 -1.75 3.04 14.32
C PRO A 124 -1.23 2.22 15.52
N THR A 125 -0.01 1.74 15.46
CA THR A 125 0.61 0.98 16.57
C THR A 125 2.12 1.31 16.66
N PRO A 126 2.65 1.75 17.82
CA PRO A 126 1.94 2.03 19.07
C PRO A 126 1.04 3.27 18.96
N ARG A 127 0.16 3.48 19.96
CA ARG A 127 -0.69 4.67 20.04
C ARG A 127 0.13 5.94 20.20
N ASP A 128 1.09 5.89 21.13
CA ASP A 128 1.99 7.00 21.41
C ASP A 128 3.38 6.63 20.91
N VAL A 129 3.95 7.45 20.04
CA VAL A 129 5.21 7.23 19.36
C VAL A 129 6.26 8.20 19.90
N PRO A 130 7.18 7.76 20.74
CA PRO A 130 8.26 8.61 21.25
C PRO A 130 9.16 9.15 20.11
N PRO A 131 9.94 10.21 20.38
CA PRO A 131 10.94 10.72 19.45
C PRO A 131 11.86 9.60 18.93
N GLY A 132 12.08 9.57 17.63
CA GLY A 132 12.99 8.61 17.00
C GLY A 132 12.45 7.18 16.89
N GLU A 133 11.23 6.91 17.34
CA GLU A 133 10.61 5.58 17.27
C GLU A 133 9.75 5.42 16.01
N ARG A 134 9.43 4.16 15.72
CA ARG A 134 8.64 3.78 14.56
C ARG A 134 7.18 3.56 14.92
N LEU A 135 6.33 3.83 13.93
CA LEU A 135 4.93 3.50 13.90
C LEU A 135 4.67 2.46 12.82
N SER A 136 3.76 1.54 13.06
CA SER A 136 3.13 0.71 12.04
C SER A 136 1.67 1.14 11.87
N LEU A 137 1.25 1.45 10.65
CA LEU A 137 -0.15 1.57 10.28
C LEU A 137 -0.60 0.23 9.71
N SER A 138 -1.51 -0.44 10.38
CA SER A 138 -2.12 -1.69 9.95
C SER A 138 -3.44 -1.40 9.23
N PHE A 139 -3.60 -1.95 8.04
CA PHE A 139 -4.79 -1.84 7.19
C PHE A 139 -5.46 -3.20 7.13
N TYR A 140 -6.70 -3.28 7.59
CA TYR A 140 -7.49 -4.48 7.58
C TYR A 140 -8.67 -4.32 6.64
N VAL A 141 -8.67 -5.09 5.56
CA VAL A 141 -9.70 -5.04 4.52
C VAL A 141 -10.53 -6.33 4.50
N ASN A 142 -11.85 -6.17 4.54
CA ASN A 142 -12.80 -7.25 4.33
C ASN A 142 -13.33 -7.17 2.90
N GLY A 143 -13.04 -8.18 2.07
CA GLY A 143 -13.42 -8.22 0.66
C GLY A 143 -14.92 -8.08 0.40
N ASP A 144 -15.78 -8.57 1.33
CA ASP A 144 -17.24 -8.44 1.18
C ASP A 144 -17.76 -7.01 1.38
N ARG A 145 -17.02 -6.19 2.13
CA ARG A 145 -17.40 -4.80 2.41
C ARG A 145 -16.93 -3.82 1.34
N VAL A 146 -15.95 -4.20 0.52
CA VAL A 146 -15.49 -3.34 -0.58
C VAL A 146 -16.59 -3.23 -1.62
N PRO A 147 -16.99 -2.02 -2.08
CA PRO A 147 -18.21 -1.84 -2.84
C PRO A 147 -18.19 -2.51 -4.23
N LEU A 148 -17.05 -2.47 -4.93
CA LEU A 148 -16.98 -2.89 -6.32
C LEU A 148 -16.00 -4.06 -6.51
N TYR A 149 -16.26 -4.89 -7.51
CA TYR A 149 -15.26 -5.83 -8.05
C TYR A 149 -14.17 -5.07 -8.81
N GLY A 150 -12.96 -5.62 -8.87
CA GLY A 150 -11.81 -5.00 -9.50
C GLY A 150 -11.21 -3.88 -8.68
N ALA A 151 -10.53 -2.95 -9.34
CA ALA A 151 -9.84 -1.85 -8.71
C ALA A 151 -10.81 -0.87 -8.02
N ASN A 152 -10.54 -0.62 -6.75
CA ASN A 152 -11.16 0.43 -5.94
C ASN A 152 -10.05 1.35 -5.45
N LEU A 153 -10.21 2.63 -5.70
CA LEU A 153 -9.32 3.70 -5.27
C LEU A 153 -10.03 4.52 -4.22
N ASP A 154 -9.35 4.84 -3.14
CA ASP A 154 -9.88 5.63 -2.04
C ASP A 154 -8.72 6.28 -1.27
N SER A 155 -9.00 6.90 -0.15
CA SER A 155 -7.99 7.53 0.69
C SER A 155 -8.24 7.31 2.17
N VAL A 156 -7.17 7.44 2.95
CA VAL A 156 -7.20 7.51 4.41
C VAL A 156 -6.60 8.84 4.83
N VAL A 157 -7.23 9.53 5.76
CA VAL A 157 -6.70 10.78 6.31
C VAL A 157 -6.08 10.51 7.68
N ILE A 158 -4.80 10.76 7.76
CA ILE A 158 -3.99 10.61 8.98
C ILE A 158 -3.79 11.98 9.62
N VAL A 159 -4.00 12.05 10.91
CA VAL A 159 -3.57 13.15 11.79
C VAL A 159 -2.29 12.69 12.49
N PRO A 160 -1.14 13.29 12.20
CA PRO A 160 0.15 12.85 12.74
C PRO A 160 0.27 12.95 14.26
N ASP A 161 -0.44 13.90 14.86
CA ASP A 161 -0.51 14.09 16.30
C ASP A 161 -1.92 14.55 16.68
N SER A 162 -2.60 13.81 17.54
CA SER A 162 -3.95 14.11 18.02
C SER A 162 -4.09 15.45 18.73
N ARG A 163 -2.99 16.04 19.19
CA ARG A 163 -2.94 17.41 19.78
C ARG A 163 -3.11 18.50 18.71
N HIS A 164 -2.89 18.16 17.43
CA HIS A 164 -2.96 19.06 16.27
C HIS A 164 -3.90 18.48 15.20
N PRO A 165 -5.22 18.36 15.47
CA PRO A 165 -6.19 17.72 14.58
C PRO A 165 -6.42 18.47 13.26
N GLU A 166 -6.00 19.72 13.18
CA GLU A 166 -6.00 20.55 11.96
C GLU A 166 -4.96 20.10 10.94
N ILE A 167 -3.86 19.47 11.38
CA ILE A 167 -2.80 18.95 10.50
C ILE A 167 -3.24 17.58 9.99
N ARG A 168 -3.58 17.52 8.72
CA ARG A 168 -4.11 16.31 8.07
C ARG A 168 -3.33 15.96 6.83
N HIS A 169 -3.04 14.69 6.64
CA HIS A 169 -2.38 14.18 5.45
C HIS A 169 -3.16 13.02 4.84
N THR A 170 -3.25 13.05 3.53
CA THR A 170 -3.96 12.01 2.76
C THR A 170 -2.99 10.92 2.33
N LEU A 171 -3.39 9.68 2.58
CA LEU A 171 -2.71 8.48 2.13
C LEU A 171 -3.61 7.78 1.10
N GLU A 172 -3.15 7.66 -0.13
CA GLU A 172 -3.92 7.00 -1.19
C GLU A 172 -3.96 5.49 -0.96
N ILE A 173 -5.13 4.88 -1.20
CA ILE A 173 -5.37 3.46 -0.99
C ILE A 173 -5.89 2.84 -2.27
N SER A 174 -5.36 1.67 -2.63
CA SER A 174 -5.89 0.86 -3.71
C SER A 174 -6.09 -0.58 -3.28
N VAL A 175 -7.22 -1.17 -3.70
CA VAL A 175 -7.52 -2.59 -3.50
C VAL A 175 -8.17 -3.16 -4.76
N ASP A 176 -7.84 -4.39 -5.09
CA ASP A 176 -8.40 -5.11 -6.23
C ASP A 176 -9.22 -6.32 -5.75
N VAL A 177 -10.53 -6.32 -5.99
CA VAL A 177 -11.46 -7.30 -5.42
C VAL A 177 -11.93 -8.30 -6.46
N HIS A 178 -11.76 -9.58 -6.15
CA HIS A 178 -12.14 -10.68 -7.02
C HIS A 178 -13.11 -11.64 -6.35
N GLU A 179 -13.79 -12.44 -7.17
CA GLU A 179 -14.59 -13.58 -6.71
C GLU A 179 -13.65 -14.74 -6.32
N ASP A 180 -14.01 -15.46 -5.27
CA ASP A 180 -13.24 -16.65 -4.85
C ASP A 180 -13.77 -17.90 -5.55
N PHE A 181 -12.96 -18.45 -6.44
CA PHE A 181 -13.24 -19.69 -7.15
C PHE A 181 -12.48 -20.91 -6.61
N SER A 182 -11.76 -20.78 -5.51
CA SER A 182 -10.89 -21.85 -4.96
C SER A 182 -11.66 -23.12 -4.54
N LYS A 183 -12.97 -23.00 -4.29
CA LYS A 183 -13.83 -24.09 -3.86
C LYS A 183 -14.83 -24.56 -4.92
N VAL A 184 -14.62 -24.19 -6.19
CA VAL A 184 -15.50 -24.64 -7.29
C VAL A 184 -15.21 -26.10 -7.61
N GLU A 185 -16.20 -26.95 -7.41
CA GLU A 185 -16.08 -28.38 -7.69
C GLU A 185 -15.96 -28.69 -9.19
N PRO A 186 -15.30 -29.80 -9.61
CA PRO A 186 -15.11 -30.16 -11.01
C PRO A 186 -16.40 -30.24 -11.83
N ARG A 187 -17.50 -30.70 -11.21
CA ARG A 187 -18.81 -30.77 -11.87
C ARG A 187 -19.40 -29.39 -12.13
N ALA A 188 -19.25 -28.47 -11.19
CA ALA A 188 -19.66 -27.06 -11.34
C ALA A 188 -18.79 -26.36 -12.37
N LEU A 189 -17.48 -26.60 -12.37
CA LEU A 189 -16.54 -26.06 -13.34
C LEU A 189 -16.89 -26.49 -14.78
N ALA A 190 -17.31 -27.74 -14.99
CA ALA A 190 -17.73 -28.26 -16.29
C ALA A 190 -18.99 -27.56 -16.86
N ARG A 191 -19.80 -26.93 -16.00
CA ARG A 191 -21.02 -26.19 -16.36
C ARG A 191 -20.84 -24.68 -16.25
N ALA A 192 -19.70 -24.22 -15.77
CA ALA A 192 -19.41 -22.82 -15.54
C ALA A 192 -19.55 -21.99 -16.83
N PRO A 193 -19.86 -20.70 -16.69
CA PRO A 193 -19.79 -19.80 -17.83
C PRO A 193 -18.35 -19.65 -18.29
N GLN A 194 -18.19 -19.38 -19.58
CA GLN A 194 -16.88 -19.08 -20.18
C GLN A 194 -16.99 -17.77 -20.94
N ALA A 195 -16.29 -16.77 -20.45
CA ALA A 195 -16.23 -15.44 -21.02
C ALA A 195 -15.27 -15.42 -22.21
N ALA A 196 -15.70 -14.82 -23.31
CA ALA A 196 -14.82 -14.54 -24.44
C ALA A 196 -15.22 -13.23 -25.09
N VAL A 197 -14.24 -12.44 -25.48
CA VAL A 197 -14.43 -11.20 -26.24
C VAL A 197 -14.09 -11.44 -27.71
N ASP A 198 -14.62 -10.62 -28.58
CA ASP A 198 -14.34 -10.67 -30.03
C ASP A 198 -12.98 -10.04 -30.37
N SER A 199 -12.47 -9.14 -29.52
CA SER A 199 -11.15 -8.53 -29.69
C SER A 199 -10.51 -8.17 -28.33
N GLU A 200 -9.21 -8.36 -28.21
CA GLU A 200 -8.40 -7.89 -27.09
C GLU A 200 -7.71 -6.54 -27.37
N LEU A 201 -7.83 -6.05 -28.61
CA LEU A 201 -7.34 -4.75 -29.03
C LEU A 201 -8.43 -4.01 -29.80
N ILE A 202 -8.73 -2.81 -29.37
CA ILE A 202 -9.67 -1.89 -29.99
C ILE A 202 -8.94 -0.63 -30.40
N ASN A 203 -9.06 -0.25 -31.67
CA ASN A 203 -8.57 1.03 -32.16
C ASN A 203 -9.76 1.95 -32.41
N ILE A 204 -9.83 3.06 -31.68
CA ILE A 204 -10.85 4.10 -31.90
C ILE A 204 -10.26 5.15 -32.84
N THR A 205 -10.99 5.48 -33.90
CA THR A 205 -10.60 6.55 -34.82
C THR A 205 -11.11 7.90 -34.34
N CYS A 206 -10.27 8.92 -34.38
CA CYS A 206 -10.64 10.26 -33.91
C CYS A 206 -11.50 11.04 -34.90
N ASP A 207 -11.44 10.68 -36.18
CA ASP A 207 -12.29 11.26 -37.25
C ASP A 207 -13.74 10.70 -37.25
N GLY A 208 -13.98 9.64 -36.43
CA GLY A 208 -15.28 9.02 -36.26
C GLY A 208 -16.05 9.61 -35.08
N ASP A 209 -17.12 8.89 -34.70
CA ASP A 209 -17.98 9.21 -33.57
C ASP A 209 -17.30 9.00 -32.18
N GLY A 210 -16.09 8.47 -32.16
CA GLY A 210 -15.32 8.23 -30.93
C GLY A 210 -15.82 7.04 -30.12
N HIS A 211 -16.57 6.13 -30.72
CA HIS A 211 -17.18 4.97 -30.07
C HIS A 211 -16.65 3.65 -30.64
N ALA A 212 -16.65 2.64 -29.78
CA ALA A 212 -16.42 1.25 -30.18
C ALA A 212 -17.35 0.32 -29.40
N VAL A 213 -17.58 -0.85 -29.97
CA VAL A 213 -18.37 -1.91 -29.33
C VAL A 213 -17.49 -3.15 -29.15
N LEU A 214 -17.35 -3.58 -27.89
CA LEU A 214 -16.73 -4.85 -27.54
C LEU A 214 -17.82 -5.88 -27.29
N ARG A 215 -17.78 -7.00 -28.00
CA ARG A 215 -18.78 -8.05 -27.85
C ARG A 215 -18.30 -9.14 -26.92
N LEU A 216 -18.96 -9.26 -25.77
CA LEU A 216 -18.72 -10.31 -24.77
C LEU A 216 -19.67 -11.48 -25.00
N SER A 217 -19.14 -12.69 -25.19
CA SER A 217 -19.90 -13.91 -25.39
C SER A 217 -19.77 -14.87 -24.20
N ASN A 218 -20.84 -15.64 -23.93
CA ASN A 218 -20.79 -16.77 -23.01
C ASN A 218 -20.68 -18.08 -23.82
N ARG A 219 -19.48 -18.65 -23.86
CA ARG A 219 -19.17 -19.93 -24.52
C ARG A 219 -19.34 -21.13 -23.58
N GLY A 220 -19.71 -20.92 -22.33
CA GLY A 220 -19.92 -21.96 -21.32
C GLY A 220 -21.10 -22.87 -21.64
N LYS A 221 -21.13 -24.06 -20.99
CA LYS A 221 -22.11 -25.12 -21.32
C LYS A 221 -23.39 -25.08 -20.49
N GLY A 222 -23.45 -24.38 -19.36
CA GLY A 222 -24.58 -24.42 -18.46
C GLY A 222 -25.00 -23.07 -17.90
N GLU A 223 -24.20 -22.52 -17.01
CA GLU A 223 -24.56 -21.36 -16.23
C GLU A 223 -24.48 -20.04 -17.04
N PRO A 224 -25.26 -19.02 -16.66
CA PRO A 224 -25.15 -17.70 -17.25
C PRO A 224 -23.86 -17.00 -16.83
N LEU A 225 -23.25 -16.29 -17.75
CA LEU A 225 -22.16 -15.38 -17.45
C LEU A 225 -22.73 -14.10 -16.83
N LEU A 226 -22.21 -13.73 -15.66
CA LEU A 226 -22.56 -12.51 -14.95
C LEU A 226 -21.43 -11.50 -15.13
N ILE A 227 -21.76 -10.35 -15.66
CA ILE A 227 -20.84 -9.22 -15.73
C ILE A 227 -20.85 -8.56 -14.33
N ARG A 228 -19.77 -8.72 -13.57
CA ARG A 228 -19.63 -8.14 -12.24
C ARG A 228 -19.31 -6.65 -12.29
N ARG A 229 -18.43 -6.28 -13.21
CA ARG A 229 -18.06 -4.89 -13.50
C ARG A 229 -17.35 -4.80 -14.85
N VAL A 230 -17.58 -3.70 -15.56
CA VAL A 230 -16.69 -3.23 -16.62
C VAL A 230 -16.22 -1.85 -16.23
N TYR A 231 -14.92 -1.61 -16.35
CA TYR A 231 -14.34 -0.32 -15.97
C TYR A 231 -13.02 -0.06 -16.69
N THR A 232 -12.62 1.18 -16.67
CA THR A 232 -11.29 1.65 -17.06
C THR A 232 -10.72 2.53 -15.94
N LEU A 233 -9.41 2.68 -15.90
CA LEU A 233 -8.72 3.65 -15.03
C LEU A 233 -8.30 4.90 -15.80
N SER A 234 -8.52 4.92 -17.12
CA SER A 234 -8.25 6.09 -17.96
C SER A 234 -9.43 7.07 -17.91
N PRO A 235 -9.20 8.34 -17.58
CA PRO A 235 -10.26 9.35 -17.67
C PRO A 235 -10.68 9.64 -19.12
N ALA A 236 -9.87 9.25 -20.10
CA ALA A 236 -10.17 9.45 -21.52
C ALA A 236 -11.12 8.40 -22.12
N LEU A 237 -11.62 7.45 -21.32
CA LEU A 237 -12.59 6.46 -21.75
C LEU A 237 -13.76 6.38 -20.78
N GLU A 238 -14.95 6.21 -21.33
CA GLU A 238 -16.13 5.79 -20.63
C GLU A 238 -16.59 4.43 -21.14
N VAL A 239 -17.13 3.60 -20.23
CA VAL A 239 -17.63 2.27 -20.56
C VAL A 239 -19.05 2.09 -20.05
N SER A 240 -19.92 1.50 -20.86
CA SER A 240 -21.26 1.14 -20.44
C SER A 240 -21.61 -0.28 -20.83
N VAL A 241 -22.48 -0.90 -20.03
CA VAL A 241 -22.89 -2.30 -20.18
C VAL A 241 -24.39 -2.43 -20.20
N PRO A 242 -24.97 -3.51 -20.78
CA PRO A 242 -26.39 -3.77 -20.70
C PRO A 242 -26.88 -3.85 -19.26
N LYS A 243 -28.05 -3.27 -19.00
CA LYS A 243 -28.66 -3.22 -17.65
C LYS A 243 -28.82 -4.59 -16.97
N SER A 244 -28.99 -5.66 -17.74
CA SER A 244 -29.17 -7.01 -17.18
C SER A 244 -27.91 -7.59 -16.53
N GLY A 245 -26.73 -7.14 -16.94
CA GLY A 245 -25.44 -7.71 -16.48
C GLY A 245 -25.31 -9.23 -16.64
N LYS A 246 -26.19 -9.87 -17.43
CA LYS A 246 -26.32 -11.33 -17.54
C LYS A 246 -26.34 -11.77 -19.00
N VAL A 247 -25.42 -12.67 -19.35
CA VAL A 247 -25.29 -13.23 -20.71
C VAL A 247 -25.62 -14.72 -20.64
N LYS A 248 -26.74 -15.10 -21.26
CA LYS A 248 -27.15 -16.51 -21.32
C LYS A 248 -26.17 -17.33 -22.16
N LYS A 249 -26.13 -18.64 -21.94
CA LYS A 249 -25.37 -19.59 -22.75
C LYS A 249 -25.55 -19.34 -24.27
N GLY A 250 -24.44 -19.25 -25.01
CA GLY A 250 -24.43 -19.04 -26.47
C GLY A 250 -24.93 -17.66 -26.90
N ARG A 251 -25.13 -16.73 -25.98
CA ARG A 251 -25.53 -15.35 -26.29
C ARG A 251 -24.35 -14.39 -26.09
N THR A 252 -24.55 -13.19 -26.60
CA THR A 252 -23.59 -12.08 -26.49
C THR A 252 -24.20 -10.90 -25.75
N ALA A 253 -23.35 -10.02 -25.26
CA ALA A 253 -23.68 -8.70 -24.74
C ALA A 253 -22.69 -7.69 -25.33
N ASP A 254 -23.19 -6.55 -25.72
CA ASP A 254 -22.38 -5.47 -26.26
C ASP A 254 -21.97 -4.53 -25.11
N ILE A 255 -20.68 -4.26 -25.01
CA ILE A 255 -20.05 -3.31 -24.10
C ILE A 255 -19.66 -2.10 -24.94
N TYR A 256 -20.19 -0.96 -24.61
CA TYR A 256 -19.93 0.27 -25.35
C TYR A 256 -18.77 1.00 -24.70
N ILE A 257 -17.82 1.42 -25.52
CA ILE A 257 -16.61 2.16 -25.12
C ILE A 257 -16.65 3.49 -25.86
N SER A 258 -16.61 4.57 -25.11
CA SER A 258 -16.67 5.94 -25.64
C SER A 258 -15.42 6.69 -25.25
N MET A 259 -14.86 7.46 -26.16
CA MET A 259 -13.72 8.32 -25.93
C MET A 259 -14.18 9.67 -25.38
N VAL A 260 -13.57 10.10 -24.27
CA VAL A 260 -13.75 11.42 -23.69
C VAL A 260 -12.66 12.33 -24.23
N ARG A 261 -12.99 13.14 -25.23
CA ARG A 261 -12.01 13.94 -25.97
C ARG A 261 -11.27 14.95 -25.12
N GLU A 262 -11.95 15.56 -24.15
CA GLU A 262 -11.41 16.56 -23.23
C GLU A 262 -10.34 16.00 -22.27
N ALA A 263 -10.34 14.67 -22.09
CA ALA A 263 -9.39 13.96 -21.22
C ALA A 263 -8.26 13.25 -21.99
N LEU A 264 -8.16 13.46 -23.32
CA LEU A 264 -7.05 12.94 -24.12
C LEU A 264 -5.73 13.61 -23.72
N PRO A 265 -4.58 12.92 -23.88
CA PRO A 265 -3.26 13.52 -23.64
C PRO A 265 -3.05 14.77 -24.47
N SER A 266 -2.78 15.90 -23.82
CA SER A 266 -2.55 17.21 -24.48
C SER A 266 -1.19 17.32 -25.18
N ASP A 267 -0.32 16.33 -24.99
CA ASP A 267 1.04 16.29 -25.56
C ASP A 267 1.12 15.57 -26.91
N GLY A 268 -0.04 15.29 -27.54
CA GLY A 268 -0.12 14.62 -28.85
C GLY A 268 0.23 13.13 -28.83
N ARG A 269 0.44 12.53 -27.64
CA ARG A 269 0.63 11.09 -27.56
C ARG A 269 -0.69 10.35 -27.82
N PRO A 270 -0.65 9.18 -28.52
CA PRO A 270 -1.83 8.39 -28.69
C PRO A 270 -2.38 7.91 -27.35
N LEU A 271 -3.69 7.79 -27.24
CA LEU A 271 -4.33 7.11 -26.12
C LEU A 271 -3.88 5.65 -26.13
N ASP A 272 -3.45 5.17 -24.97
CA ASP A 272 -3.17 3.75 -24.70
C ASP A 272 -3.77 3.41 -23.34
N ALA A 273 -4.94 2.83 -23.35
CA ALA A 273 -5.71 2.55 -22.15
C ALA A 273 -6.17 1.09 -22.10
N ARG A 274 -6.68 0.70 -20.95
CA ARG A 274 -7.23 -0.66 -20.74
C ARG A 274 -8.64 -0.58 -20.23
N VAL A 275 -9.48 -1.47 -20.75
CA VAL A 275 -10.81 -1.78 -20.25
C VAL A 275 -10.77 -3.16 -19.61
N PHE A 276 -11.28 -3.25 -18.40
CA PHE A 276 -11.33 -4.48 -17.61
C PHE A 276 -12.77 -4.98 -17.57
N VAL A 277 -12.98 -6.24 -17.93
CA VAL A 277 -14.28 -6.92 -17.83
C VAL A 277 -14.18 -8.00 -16.77
N ILE A 278 -14.87 -7.82 -15.64
CA ILE A 278 -14.89 -8.78 -14.53
C ILE A 278 -16.18 -9.59 -14.60
N THR A 279 -16.04 -10.90 -14.55
CA THR A 279 -17.15 -11.84 -14.67
C THR A 279 -17.10 -12.91 -13.58
N ASN A 280 -18.12 -13.79 -13.56
CA ASN A 280 -18.15 -15.01 -12.77
C ASN A 280 -17.57 -16.24 -13.50
N ASP A 281 -16.76 -16.04 -14.55
CA ASP A 281 -16.01 -17.14 -15.16
C ASP A 281 -14.89 -17.56 -14.21
N PRO A 282 -14.86 -18.82 -13.73
CA PRO A 282 -13.86 -19.25 -12.77
C PRO A 282 -12.47 -19.48 -13.39
N VAL A 283 -12.37 -19.55 -14.72
CA VAL A 283 -11.10 -19.78 -15.43
C VAL A 283 -10.49 -18.45 -15.86
N THR A 284 -11.30 -17.55 -16.40
CA THR A 284 -10.88 -16.23 -16.87
C THR A 284 -11.79 -15.16 -16.28
N PRO A 285 -11.68 -14.92 -14.96
CA PRO A 285 -12.59 -13.99 -14.26
C PRO A 285 -12.39 -12.53 -14.66
N VAL A 286 -11.21 -12.18 -15.17
CA VAL A 286 -10.85 -10.84 -15.63
C VAL A 286 -10.34 -10.91 -17.07
N ILE A 287 -11.01 -10.19 -17.95
CA ILE A 287 -10.54 -9.97 -19.32
C ILE A 287 -10.03 -8.54 -19.42
N THR A 288 -8.86 -8.36 -19.99
CA THR A 288 -8.25 -7.05 -20.24
C THR A 288 -8.24 -6.77 -21.73
N VAL A 289 -8.86 -5.67 -22.13
CA VAL A 289 -8.90 -5.20 -23.52
C VAL A 289 -8.10 -3.91 -23.61
N ARG A 290 -7.11 -3.88 -24.52
CA ARG A 290 -6.35 -2.68 -24.82
C ARG A 290 -7.14 -1.79 -25.76
N VAL A 291 -7.24 -0.51 -25.46
CA VAL A 291 -7.90 0.50 -26.28
C VAL A 291 -6.89 1.57 -26.65
N THR A 292 -6.72 1.78 -27.96
CA THR A 292 -5.83 2.82 -28.48
C THR A 292 -6.60 3.79 -29.34
N ALA A 293 -6.17 5.06 -29.33
CA ALA A 293 -6.64 6.06 -30.28
C ALA A 293 -5.47 6.98 -30.65
N ALA A 294 -5.25 7.16 -31.93
CA ALA A 294 -4.32 8.16 -32.45
C ALA A 294 -5.15 9.34 -32.99
N CYS A 295 -5.08 10.45 -32.29
CA CYS A 295 -5.73 11.68 -32.69
C CYS A 295 -4.66 12.63 -33.23
N PRO A 296 -4.85 13.24 -34.41
CA PRO A 296 -3.91 14.21 -34.96
C PRO A 296 -3.82 15.50 -34.13
#